data_38ba24f0356a6c652c8b41261c61ef21
#
_entry.id   38ba24f0356a6c652c8b41261c61ef21
#
_cell.length_a   1.000
_cell.length_b   1.000
_cell.length_c   1.000
_cell.angle_alpha   90.00
_cell.angle_beta   90.00
_cell.angle_gamma   90.00
#
_symmetry.space_group_name_H-M   'P 1'
#
loop_
_entity.id
_entity.type
_entity.pdbx_description
1 polymer ?
#
loop_
_entity_poly.entity_id
_entity_poly.type
_entity_poly.pdbx_seq_one_letter_code
_entity_poly.pdbx_strand_id
1 'polypeptide(L)'
;MGLSLRVRRRGGSGSKKEIIPVTSCSEEVEITIPSQFQCPISYELMKDPVIIASGITYDRENIEKWFESGYQTCPVTNTVLTSLEQIPNHTIRRMIQGWCGSSLGGGVERIPTPRVPVTSHQVSEICGRLSAATRRGDYAACSEMVRKLKILEKESERNRKCVKENGAGLVLCVCFDAFSENANASLLLEEIVSVLTWMLPIGSEGQSKLTTMSSFNRLVELLRNGDQNAAFVIKELLELNVAHVHALTKINGVEEAFLKSLNRDSTCANSLTSIHHMILTNQETVTRFLDLDLVNTTVEMLVDSENSVCEKALTVLNAICDTKEGREKVRRIELVIPILVKKILKITEKKDLVSVMWKICKSGDGYEVEEALRLGAFKKLVVMLQVGCGEETKEKVTELLKMMNKVMKMNGFVDRSDSSSIEFKHVKKPF
;
A
#
# COMPACT_ATOMS: atom_id res chain seq x y z
N MET A 1 17.72 22.70 -24.45
CA MET A 1 16.26 22.81 -24.36
C MET A 1 15.94 23.19 -22.91
N GLY A 2 15.44 24.40 -22.67
CA GLY A 2 15.14 24.89 -21.32
C GLY A 2 13.78 24.37 -20.86
N LEU A 3 13.71 23.78 -19.66
CA LEU A 3 12.46 23.42 -18.99
C LEU A 3 11.86 24.69 -18.36
N SER A 4 10.58 24.97 -18.62
CA SER A 4 9.86 26.11 -18.08
C SER A 4 8.90 25.69 -16.95
N LEU A 5 8.87 26.47 -15.88
CA LEU A 5 7.93 26.32 -14.76
C LEU A 5 6.68 27.19 -14.99
N ARG A 6 5.48 26.59 -14.96
CA ARG A 6 4.20 27.31 -15.04
C ARG A 6 3.74 27.79 -13.65
N VAL A 7 3.59 29.09 -13.46
CA VAL A 7 3.15 29.68 -12.19
C VAL A 7 1.80 30.38 -12.36
N ARG A 8 0.80 30.03 -11.53
CA ARG A 8 -0.51 30.69 -11.48
C ARG A 8 -0.48 31.88 -10.49
N ARG A 9 -0.82 33.09 -10.95
CA ARG A 9 -1.07 34.24 -10.08
C ARG A 9 -2.47 34.18 -9.46
N ARG A 10 -2.57 34.30 -8.14
CA ARG A 10 -3.84 34.63 -7.45
C ARG A 10 -4.02 36.17 -7.43
N GLY A 11 -5.13 36.64 -8.03
CA GLY A 11 -5.52 38.04 -7.98
C GLY A 11 -6.11 38.39 -6.63
N GLY A 12 -5.60 39.46 -6.02
CA GLY A 12 -6.13 40.12 -4.84
C GLY A 12 -7.26 41.09 -5.20
N SER A 13 -8.31 41.08 -4.42
CA SER A 13 -9.54 41.89 -4.52
C SER A 13 -9.32 43.33 -4.11
N GLY A 14 -9.90 44.29 -4.88
CA GLY A 14 -10.07 45.65 -4.44
C GLY A 14 -10.62 46.63 -5.50
N SER A 15 -11.89 46.92 -5.39
CA SER A 15 -12.58 48.19 -5.78
C SER A 15 -13.07 48.39 -7.21
N LYS A 16 -14.37 48.71 -7.30
CA LYS A 16 -15.25 49.03 -8.43
C LYS A 16 -14.70 50.06 -9.40
N LYS A 17 -14.78 49.84 -10.72
CA LYS A 17 -15.53 50.66 -11.70
C LYS A 17 -15.33 50.15 -13.14
N GLU A 18 -16.44 50.19 -13.89
CA GLU A 18 -16.61 50.23 -15.35
C GLU A 18 -16.23 49.03 -16.22
N ILE A 19 -17.26 48.58 -16.90
CA ILE A 19 -17.33 47.49 -17.88
C ILE A 19 -16.74 47.97 -19.20
N ILE A 20 -15.63 47.40 -19.62
CA ILE A 20 -15.20 47.29 -21.02
C ILE A 20 -14.79 45.84 -21.26
N PRO A 21 -15.23 45.18 -22.34
CA PRO A 21 -14.86 43.78 -22.59
C PRO A 21 -13.42 43.78 -23.13
N VAL A 22 -12.46 43.50 -22.26
CA VAL A 22 -11.10 43.18 -22.67
C VAL A 22 -10.92 41.68 -22.57
N THR A 23 -10.75 41.07 -23.71
CA THR A 23 -10.21 39.71 -23.86
C THR A 23 -8.91 39.61 -23.06
N SER A 24 -8.97 39.02 -21.88
CA SER A 24 -7.78 38.73 -21.06
C SER A 24 -7.02 37.56 -21.63
N CYS A 25 -6.08 37.79 -22.54
CA CYS A 25 -4.94 36.89 -22.74
C CYS A 25 -4.13 36.94 -21.46
N SER A 26 -4.14 35.90 -20.67
CA SER A 26 -3.15 35.68 -19.60
C SER A 26 -1.79 35.43 -20.27
N GLU A 27 -0.93 36.46 -20.33
CA GLU A 27 0.48 36.27 -20.70
C GLU A 27 1.12 35.36 -19.65
N GLU A 28 1.33 34.08 -20.01
CA GLU A 28 2.17 33.16 -19.26
C GLU A 28 3.62 33.59 -19.45
N VAL A 29 4.22 34.20 -18.43
CA VAL A 29 5.64 34.53 -18.44
C VAL A 29 6.45 33.25 -18.25
N GLU A 30 7.09 32.76 -19.31
CA GLU A 30 8.05 31.68 -19.23
C GLU A 30 9.32 32.14 -18.53
N ILE A 31 9.58 31.62 -17.34
CA ILE A 31 10.77 31.92 -16.57
C ILE A 31 11.83 30.87 -16.89
N THR A 32 12.90 31.28 -17.55
CA THR A 32 14.05 30.40 -17.82
C THR A 32 14.97 30.32 -16.61
N ILE A 33 15.14 29.14 -16.03
CA ILE A 33 16.04 28.91 -14.90
C ILE A 33 17.49 28.92 -15.42
N PRO A 34 18.39 29.76 -14.86
CA PRO A 34 19.82 29.72 -15.21
C PRO A 34 20.42 28.32 -14.98
N SER A 35 21.24 27.86 -15.91
CA SER A 35 21.80 26.50 -15.86
C SER A 35 22.61 26.21 -14.60
N GLN A 36 23.28 27.24 -14.03
CA GLN A 36 24.02 27.11 -12.78
C GLN A 36 23.16 26.86 -11.54
N PHE A 37 21.83 27.06 -11.64
CA PHE A 37 20.87 26.80 -10.56
C PHE A 37 20.11 25.51 -10.76
N GLN A 38 20.29 24.83 -11.89
CA GLN A 38 19.68 23.52 -12.20
C GLN A 38 20.50 22.38 -11.63
N CYS A 39 19.84 21.40 -11.04
CA CYS A 39 20.49 20.16 -10.65
C CYS A 39 20.85 19.33 -11.90
N PRO A 40 22.10 18.87 -12.05
CA PRO A 40 22.50 18.09 -13.22
C PRO A 40 21.79 16.71 -13.36
N ILE A 41 21.11 16.25 -12.32
CA ILE A 41 20.34 14.98 -12.34
C ILE A 41 18.90 15.23 -12.80
N SER A 42 18.18 16.17 -12.15
CA SER A 42 16.76 16.42 -12.42
C SER A 42 16.49 17.55 -13.41
N TYR A 43 17.48 18.38 -13.69
CA TYR A 43 17.35 19.61 -14.48
C TYR A 43 16.37 20.63 -13.88
N GLU A 44 15.97 20.45 -12.65
CA GLU A 44 15.13 21.38 -11.90
C GLU A 44 15.95 22.35 -11.06
N LEU A 45 15.31 23.44 -10.60
CA LEU A 45 15.93 24.40 -9.71
C LEU A 45 16.31 23.74 -8.38
N MET A 46 17.60 23.82 -8.01
CA MET A 46 18.08 23.24 -6.76
C MET A 46 17.45 23.90 -5.53
N LYS A 47 16.92 23.09 -4.64
CA LYS A 47 16.34 23.49 -3.35
C LYS A 47 17.38 23.46 -2.22
N ASP A 48 18.22 22.44 -2.21
CA ASP A 48 19.33 22.28 -1.25
C ASP A 48 20.63 21.92 -1.96
N PRO A 49 21.33 22.93 -2.56
CA PRO A 49 22.56 22.67 -3.32
C PRO A 49 23.68 22.16 -2.41
N VAL A 50 24.27 21.03 -2.77
CA VAL A 50 25.41 20.39 -2.10
C VAL A 50 26.52 20.10 -3.08
N ILE A 51 27.78 20.24 -2.64
CA ILE A 51 28.98 19.87 -3.39
C ILE A 51 29.42 18.45 -2.95
N ILE A 52 29.74 17.61 -3.88
CA ILE A 52 30.36 16.29 -3.62
C ILE A 52 31.87 16.32 -3.95
N ALA A 53 32.60 15.24 -3.68
CA ALA A 53 34.06 15.16 -3.85
C ALA A 53 34.55 15.48 -5.28
N SER A 54 33.71 15.38 -6.31
CA SER A 54 34.03 15.82 -7.68
C SER A 54 34.01 17.35 -7.89
N GLY A 55 33.62 18.15 -6.91
CA GLY A 55 33.45 19.58 -7.02
C GLY A 55 32.16 20.06 -7.69
N ILE A 56 31.31 19.13 -8.17
CA ILE A 56 30.04 19.45 -8.82
C ILE A 56 28.95 19.60 -7.78
N THR A 57 28.06 20.57 -8.03
CA THR A 57 26.90 20.86 -7.16
C THR A 57 25.65 20.17 -7.69
N TYR A 58 24.93 19.50 -6.81
CA TYR A 58 23.66 18.82 -7.05
C TYR A 58 22.61 19.26 -6.04
N ASP A 59 21.36 19.03 -6.33
CA ASP A 59 20.34 19.07 -5.27
C ASP A 59 20.51 17.84 -4.36
N ARG A 60 20.52 18.05 -3.05
CA ARG A 60 20.80 17.02 -2.04
C ARG A 60 19.92 15.78 -2.24
N GLU A 61 18.61 15.96 -2.40
CA GLU A 61 17.66 14.86 -2.56
C GLU A 61 18.01 13.96 -3.77
N ASN A 62 18.45 14.56 -4.86
CA ASN A 62 18.76 13.84 -6.08
C ASN A 62 20.07 13.05 -5.98
N ILE A 63 21.11 13.63 -5.37
CA ILE A 63 22.39 12.94 -5.21
C ILE A 63 22.33 11.87 -4.11
N GLU A 64 21.50 12.05 -3.08
CA GLU A 64 21.25 11.01 -2.07
C GLU A 64 20.58 9.79 -2.71
N LYS A 65 19.56 9.97 -3.54
CA LYS A 65 18.92 8.87 -4.30
C LYS A 65 19.92 8.15 -5.24
N TRP A 66 20.85 8.87 -5.83
CA TRP A 66 21.91 8.27 -6.65
C TRP A 66 22.81 7.34 -5.82
N PHE A 67 23.24 7.80 -4.65
CA PHE A 67 24.06 7.00 -3.73
C PHE A 67 23.29 5.83 -3.11
N GLU A 68 22.02 6.01 -2.78
CA GLU A 68 21.14 4.94 -2.28
C GLU A 68 20.89 3.84 -3.31
N SER A 69 20.93 4.18 -4.60
CA SER A 69 20.87 3.21 -5.70
C SER A 69 22.18 2.40 -5.86
N GLY A 70 23.16 2.59 -4.97
CA GLY A 70 24.43 1.85 -4.94
C GLY A 70 25.55 2.44 -5.79
N TYR A 71 25.35 3.58 -6.45
CA TYR A 71 26.37 4.24 -7.25
C TYR A 71 27.35 5.02 -6.37
N GLN A 72 28.66 4.78 -6.56
CA GLN A 72 29.73 5.51 -5.87
C GLN A 72 30.51 6.42 -6.83
N THR A 73 29.88 6.82 -7.93
CA THR A 73 30.44 7.67 -8.96
C THR A 73 29.73 9.01 -9.07
N CYS A 74 30.43 10.01 -9.60
CA CYS A 74 29.80 11.29 -9.91
C CYS A 74 28.88 11.16 -11.14
N PRO A 75 27.60 11.55 -11.06
CA PRO A 75 26.64 11.41 -12.17
C PRO A 75 27.04 12.11 -13.47
N VAL A 76 27.79 13.21 -13.39
CA VAL A 76 28.23 14.00 -14.56
C VAL A 76 29.56 13.52 -15.11
N THR A 77 30.55 13.26 -14.24
CA THR A 77 31.92 12.93 -14.69
C THR A 77 32.21 11.43 -14.74
N ASN A 78 31.31 10.60 -14.19
CA ASN A 78 31.46 9.15 -13.99
C ASN A 78 32.73 8.73 -13.22
N THR A 79 33.45 9.69 -12.61
CA THR A 79 34.60 9.40 -11.76
C THR A 79 34.19 8.77 -10.43
N VAL A 80 34.94 7.78 -9.98
CA VAL A 80 34.75 7.18 -8.65
C VAL A 80 35.05 8.24 -7.58
N LEU A 81 34.15 8.39 -6.63
CA LEU A 81 34.26 9.38 -5.56
C LEU A 81 35.10 8.85 -4.42
N THR A 82 36.01 9.68 -3.93
CA THR A 82 36.86 9.36 -2.75
C THR A 82 36.10 9.45 -1.44
N SER A 83 34.98 10.22 -1.42
CA SER A 83 34.08 10.38 -0.30
C SER A 83 32.67 10.63 -0.82
N LEU A 84 31.66 10.08 -0.14
CA LEU A 84 30.24 10.35 -0.42
C LEU A 84 29.70 11.51 0.44
N GLU A 85 30.59 12.24 1.11
CA GLU A 85 30.24 13.40 1.92
C GLU A 85 29.65 14.52 1.03
N GLN A 86 28.59 15.12 1.55
CA GLN A 86 27.83 16.17 0.86
C GLN A 86 27.98 17.48 1.64
N ILE A 87 28.73 18.41 1.10
CA ILE A 87 29.00 19.69 1.73
C ILE A 87 27.96 20.74 1.22
N PRO A 88 27.20 21.41 2.12
CA PRO A 88 26.24 22.42 1.69
C PRO A 88 26.87 23.57 0.91
N ASN A 89 26.37 23.87 -0.30
CA ASN A 89 26.82 24.99 -1.09
C ASN A 89 26.04 26.27 -0.74
N HIS A 90 26.46 26.94 0.33
CA HIS A 90 25.82 28.16 0.79
C HIS A 90 25.89 29.33 -0.22
N THR A 91 26.91 29.35 -1.09
CA THR A 91 27.06 30.38 -2.10
C THR A 91 25.99 30.24 -3.19
N ILE A 92 25.87 29.07 -3.80
CA ILE A 92 24.83 28.79 -4.80
C ILE A 92 23.44 29.00 -4.20
N ARG A 93 23.21 28.55 -2.94
CA ARG A 93 21.96 28.78 -2.24
C ARG A 93 21.57 30.26 -2.15
N ARG A 94 22.51 31.13 -1.76
CA ARG A 94 22.27 32.58 -1.70
C ARG A 94 22.01 33.17 -3.09
N MET A 95 22.72 32.70 -4.11
CA MET A 95 22.51 33.16 -5.48
C MET A 95 21.13 32.78 -5.99
N ILE A 96 20.67 31.54 -5.74
CA ILE A 96 19.30 31.10 -6.07
C ILE A 96 18.26 31.96 -5.35
N GLN A 97 18.45 32.20 -4.05
CA GLN A 97 17.54 33.07 -3.26
C GLN A 97 17.49 34.52 -3.80
N GLY A 98 18.63 35.08 -4.16
CA GLY A 98 18.71 36.42 -4.77
C GLY A 98 18.01 36.46 -6.13
N TRP A 99 18.23 35.45 -6.96
CA TRP A 99 17.58 35.33 -8.28
C TRP A 99 16.07 35.20 -8.15
N CYS A 100 15.57 34.31 -7.25
CA CYS A 100 14.13 34.17 -6.98
C CYS A 100 13.51 35.49 -6.46
N GLY A 101 14.24 36.26 -5.66
CA GLY A 101 13.77 37.56 -5.14
C GLY A 101 13.72 38.67 -6.16
N SER A 102 14.66 38.68 -7.13
CA SER A 102 14.80 39.78 -8.11
C SER A 102 14.07 39.50 -9.43
N SER A 103 14.01 38.27 -9.89
CA SER A 103 13.42 37.91 -11.19
C SER A 103 11.90 37.76 -11.17
N LEU A 104 11.28 37.70 -9.98
CA LEU A 104 9.90 37.36 -9.77
C LEU A 104 9.08 38.48 -9.14
N GLY A 105 9.34 39.72 -9.53
CA GLY A 105 8.63 40.90 -9.06
C GLY A 105 7.11 40.71 -8.98
N GLY A 106 6.62 40.35 -7.80
CA GLY A 106 5.20 40.30 -7.47
C GLY A 106 4.52 38.94 -7.66
N GLY A 107 4.76 38.00 -6.76
CA GLY A 107 3.81 36.88 -6.54
C GLY A 107 4.30 35.47 -6.79
N VAL A 108 5.57 35.22 -6.99
CA VAL A 108 6.11 33.86 -6.95
C VAL A 108 6.43 33.52 -5.51
N GLU A 109 5.89 32.37 -5.08
CA GLU A 109 6.12 31.82 -3.76
C GLU A 109 7.65 31.68 -3.56
N ARG A 110 8.17 32.30 -2.53
CA ARG A 110 9.59 32.24 -2.14
C ARG A 110 9.93 30.74 -2.05
N ILE A 111 10.92 30.27 -2.83
CA ILE A 111 11.41 28.92 -2.68
C ILE A 111 11.80 28.76 -1.20
N PRO A 112 11.14 27.87 -0.46
CA PRO A 112 11.44 27.73 0.95
C PRO A 112 12.91 27.37 1.08
N THR A 113 13.64 28.15 1.86
CA THR A 113 15.03 27.82 2.23
C THR A 113 14.99 26.40 2.79
N PRO A 114 15.80 25.47 2.28
CA PRO A 114 15.83 24.12 2.84
C PRO A 114 16.11 24.25 4.33
N ARG A 115 15.21 23.72 5.14
CA ARG A 115 15.41 23.71 6.59
C ARG A 115 16.61 22.82 6.87
N VAL A 116 17.40 23.20 7.88
CA VAL A 116 18.51 22.36 8.34
C VAL A 116 17.93 21.00 8.72
N PRO A 117 18.46 19.88 8.17
CA PRO A 117 17.97 18.56 8.52
C PRO A 117 17.99 18.36 10.03
N VAL A 118 16.99 17.66 10.55
CA VAL A 118 16.91 17.37 11.99
C VAL A 118 18.12 16.53 12.43
N THR A 119 18.68 16.86 13.58
CA THR A 119 19.78 16.09 14.18
C THR A 119 19.26 14.99 15.09
N SER A 120 20.07 13.93 15.30
CA SER A 120 19.73 12.86 16.25
C SER A 120 19.46 13.39 17.65
N HIS A 121 20.19 14.43 18.08
CA HIS A 121 19.98 15.09 19.38
C HIS A 121 18.58 15.72 19.48
N GLN A 122 18.13 16.43 18.44
CA GLN A 122 16.79 17.06 18.41
C GLN A 122 15.69 15.98 18.42
N VAL A 123 15.87 14.88 17.68
CA VAL A 123 14.90 13.76 17.71
C VAL A 123 14.87 13.14 19.10
N SER A 124 16.02 12.89 19.73
CA SER A 124 16.11 12.36 21.09
C SER A 124 15.45 13.28 22.12
N GLU A 125 15.58 14.60 21.96
CA GLU A 125 14.90 15.58 22.80
C GLU A 125 13.38 15.49 22.65
N ILE A 126 12.86 15.43 21.40
CA ILE A 126 11.42 15.26 21.14
C ILE A 126 10.92 13.96 21.77
N CYS A 127 11.64 12.84 21.59
CA CYS A 127 11.29 11.55 22.17
C CYS A 127 11.30 11.58 23.70
N GLY A 128 12.30 12.23 24.32
CA GLY A 128 12.38 12.42 25.76
C GLY A 128 11.22 13.23 26.32
N ARG A 129 10.84 14.33 25.64
CA ARG A 129 9.68 15.16 26.00
C ARG A 129 8.38 14.39 25.85
N LEU A 130 8.21 13.63 24.76
CA LEU A 130 7.04 12.76 24.54
C LEU A 130 6.92 11.71 25.65
N SER A 131 8.01 11.02 25.99
CA SER A 131 8.03 10.02 27.06
C SER A 131 7.68 10.63 28.43
N ALA A 132 8.18 11.83 28.71
CA ALA A 132 7.87 12.53 29.96
C ALA A 132 6.40 12.99 30.01
N ALA A 133 5.84 13.49 28.89
CA ALA A 133 4.45 13.87 28.78
C ALA A 133 3.52 12.65 28.94
N THR A 134 3.87 11.52 28.29
CA THR A 134 3.13 10.24 28.39
C THR A 134 3.03 9.78 29.85
N ARG A 135 4.15 9.79 30.60
CA ARG A 135 4.13 9.41 32.02
C ARG A 135 3.28 10.31 32.93
N ARG A 136 3.10 11.57 32.53
CA ARG A 136 2.22 12.52 33.28
C ARG A 136 0.77 12.48 32.80
N GLY A 137 0.47 11.73 31.74
CA GLY A 137 -0.86 11.77 31.12
C GLY A 137 -1.19 13.10 30.43
N ASP A 138 -0.18 13.89 30.05
CA ASP A 138 -0.34 15.19 29.44
C ASP A 138 -0.64 15.05 27.94
N TYR A 139 -1.92 14.97 27.63
CA TYR A 139 -2.44 14.85 26.27
C TYR A 139 -1.95 15.96 25.33
N ALA A 140 -1.99 17.22 25.79
CA ALA A 140 -1.68 18.37 24.94
C ALA A 140 -0.19 18.38 24.54
N ALA A 141 0.69 18.09 25.51
CA ALA A 141 2.12 17.99 25.25
C ALA A 141 2.44 16.78 24.34
N CYS A 142 1.77 15.63 24.50
CA CYS A 142 1.93 14.47 23.61
C CYS A 142 1.52 14.83 22.18
N SER A 143 0.36 15.44 21.98
CA SER A 143 -0.14 15.85 20.67
C SER A 143 0.82 16.83 19.97
N GLU A 144 1.38 17.78 20.70
CA GLU A 144 2.38 18.71 20.17
C GLU A 144 3.64 17.98 19.65
N MET A 145 4.15 17.02 20.43
CA MET A 145 5.34 16.27 20.04
C MET A 145 5.08 15.35 18.83
N VAL A 146 3.93 14.67 18.80
CA VAL A 146 3.53 13.84 17.66
C VAL A 146 3.41 14.68 16.38
N ARG A 147 2.80 15.87 16.45
CA ARG A 147 2.73 16.80 15.31
C ARG A 147 4.11 17.25 14.83
N LYS A 148 5.05 17.49 15.72
CA LYS A 148 6.43 17.80 15.34
C LYS A 148 7.07 16.66 14.56
N LEU A 149 6.91 15.40 14.99
CA LEU A 149 7.40 14.22 14.25
C LEU A 149 6.75 14.11 12.88
N LYS A 150 5.45 14.38 12.78
CA LYS A 150 4.69 14.37 11.51
C LYS A 150 5.13 15.49 10.55
N ILE A 151 5.55 16.64 11.06
CA ILE A 151 6.11 17.70 10.23
C ILE A 151 7.47 17.30 9.70
N LEU A 152 8.35 16.75 10.56
CA LEU A 152 9.68 16.28 10.18
C LEU A 152 9.63 15.20 9.09
N GLU A 153 8.64 14.31 9.17
CA GLU A 153 8.39 13.30 8.14
C GLU A 153 8.18 13.92 6.75
N LYS A 154 7.36 14.97 6.68
CA LYS A 154 6.98 15.63 5.41
C LYS A 154 8.07 16.52 4.83
N GLU A 155 9.03 16.93 5.64
CA GLU A 155 10.07 17.88 5.22
C GLU A 155 11.14 17.24 4.34
N SER A 156 11.60 16.03 4.67
CA SER A 156 12.60 15.31 3.86
C SER A 156 12.71 13.84 4.26
N GLU A 157 13.14 13.00 3.30
CA GLU A 157 13.43 11.58 3.55
C GLU A 157 14.55 11.40 4.58
N ARG A 158 15.54 12.32 4.59
CA ARG A 158 16.61 12.32 5.59
C ARG A 158 16.08 12.52 7.02
N ASN A 159 15.12 13.43 7.20
CA ASN A 159 14.47 13.60 8.50
C ASN A 159 13.72 12.35 8.91
N ARG A 160 12.99 11.72 7.97
CA ARG A 160 12.27 10.47 8.18
C ARG A 160 13.20 9.36 8.65
N LYS A 161 14.34 9.17 7.98
CA LYS A 161 15.36 8.20 8.35
C LYS A 161 15.94 8.50 9.74
N CYS A 162 16.30 9.75 10.01
CA CYS A 162 16.81 10.18 11.31
C CYS A 162 15.82 9.90 12.44
N VAL A 163 14.53 10.20 12.26
CA VAL A 163 13.47 9.94 13.25
C VAL A 163 13.32 8.43 13.50
N LYS A 164 13.33 7.61 12.44
CA LYS A 164 13.21 6.15 12.53
C LYS A 164 14.39 5.52 13.30
N GLU A 165 15.63 5.94 13.00
CA GLU A 165 16.84 5.41 13.59
C GLU A 165 17.04 5.81 15.06
N ASN A 166 16.43 6.91 15.50
CA ASN A 166 16.56 7.40 16.89
C ASN A 166 15.42 6.94 17.83
N GLY A 167 14.76 5.82 17.51
CA GLY A 167 13.85 5.11 18.43
C GLY A 167 12.49 5.75 18.64
N ALA A 168 12.09 6.73 17.82
CA ALA A 168 10.80 7.39 17.93
C ALA A 168 9.61 6.42 17.83
N GLY A 169 9.75 5.34 17.07
CA GLY A 169 8.72 4.31 16.92
C GLY A 169 8.33 3.66 18.26
N LEU A 170 9.30 3.26 19.07
CA LEU A 170 9.04 2.68 20.39
C LEU A 170 8.32 3.67 21.32
N VAL A 171 8.77 4.91 21.35
CA VAL A 171 8.17 5.96 22.21
C VAL A 171 6.72 6.22 21.82
N LEU A 172 6.41 6.22 20.51
CA LEU A 172 5.07 6.35 20.00
C LEU A 172 4.19 5.14 20.38
N CYS A 173 4.70 3.92 20.32
CA CYS A 173 3.97 2.73 20.76
C CYS A 173 3.65 2.76 22.25
N VAL A 174 4.60 3.19 23.08
CA VAL A 174 4.38 3.37 24.53
C VAL A 174 3.35 4.47 24.80
N CYS A 175 3.37 5.56 24.04
CA CYS A 175 2.39 6.62 24.15
C CYS A 175 1.00 6.12 23.72
N PHE A 176 0.90 5.37 22.63
CA PHE A 176 -0.36 4.78 22.17
C PHE A 176 -0.96 3.86 23.23
N ASP A 177 -0.17 2.94 23.80
CA ASP A 177 -0.58 2.01 24.84
C ASP A 177 -1.10 2.74 26.08
N ALA A 178 -0.38 3.76 26.54
CA ALA A 178 -0.74 4.55 27.71
C ALA A 178 -2.06 5.32 27.58
N PHE A 179 -2.42 5.73 26.36
CA PHE A 179 -3.67 6.47 26.10
C PHE A 179 -4.77 5.63 25.49
N SER A 180 -4.55 4.33 25.25
CA SER A 180 -5.49 3.44 24.54
C SER A 180 -6.85 3.34 25.22
N GLU A 181 -6.94 3.40 26.55
CA GLU A 181 -8.17 3.35 27.32
C GLU A 181 -8.86 4.72 27.48
N ASN A 182 -8.20 5.80 27.09
CA ASN A 182 -8.75 7.14 27.25
C ASN A 182 -9.63 7.50 26.03
N ALA A 183 -10.94 7.57 26.25
CA ALA A 183 -11.92 7.90 25.20
C ALA A 183 -11.67 9.28 24.56
N ASN A 184 -11.13 10.25 25.30
CA ASN A 184 -10.87 11.59 24.82
C ASN A 184 -9.56 11.68 23.98
N ALA A 185 -8.77 10.63 23.91
CA ALA A 185 -7.48 10.62 23.21
C ALA A 185 -7.56 10.21 21.74
N SER A 186 -8.76 10.10 21.16
CA SER A 186 -8.95 9.58 19.79
C SER A 186 -8.08 10.28 18.76
N LEU A 187 -8.08 11.61 18.73
CA LEU A 187 -7.29 12.39 17.78
C LEU A 187 -5.77 12.19 17.94
N LEU A 188 -5.28 12.09 19.18
CA LEU A 188 -3.87 11.80 19.44
C LEU A 188 -3.50 10.41 18.92
N LEU A 189 -4.35 9.41 19.16
CA LEU A 189 -4.11 8.04 18.75
C LEU A 189 -4.15 7.88 17.22
N GLU A 190 -5.06 8.57 16.53
CA GLU A 190 -5.09 8.66 15.07
C GLU A 190 -3.81 9.31 14.51
N GLU A 191 -3.34 10.41 15.13
CA GLU A 191 -2.07 11.04 14.75
C GLU A 191 -0.87 10.10 14.96
N ILE A 192 -0.82 9.37 16.10
CA ILE A 192 0.24 8.38 16.37
C ILE A 192 0.21 7.27 15.34
N VAL A 193 -0.95 6.67 15.06
CA VAL A 193 -1.08 5.59 14.07
C VAL A 193 -0.66 6.06 12.69
N SER A 194 -1.02 7.29 12.30
CA SER A 194 -0.56 7.92 11.03
C SER A 194 0.98 8.04 10.95
N VAL A 195 1.65 8.33 12.06
CA VAL A 195 3.12 8.39 12.09
C VAL A 195 3.73 6.99 12.08
N LEU A 196 3.13 6.03 12.77
CA LEU A 196 3.62 4.65 12.82
C LEU A 196 3.62 3.94 11.46
N THR A 197 2.73 4.30 10.53
CA THR A 197 2.65 3.64 9.21
C THR A 197 3.96 3.63 8.45
N TRP A 198 4.73 4.71 8.48
CA TRP A 198 6.01 4.77 7.78
C TRP A 198 7.21 4.33 8.64
N MET A 199 7.00 4.09 9.95
CA MET A 199 8.03 3.57 10.85
C MET A 199 8.11 2.05 10.87
N LEU A 200 7.06 1.36 10.42
CA LEU A 200 7.03 -0.10 10.37
C LEU A 200 8.13 -0.66 9.43
N PRO A 201 8.69 -1.84 9.71
CA PRO A 201 8.48 -2.65 10.90
C PRO A 201 9.14 -2.03 12.15
N ILE A 202 8.44 -2.16 13.30
CA ILE A 202 8.92 -1.70 14.60
C ILE A 202 9.55 -2.89 15.34
N GLY A 203 10.53 -2.63 16.20
CA GLY A 203 11.16 -3.65 17.03
C GLY A 203 10.17 -4.37 17.97
N SER A 204 10.54 -5.55 18.44
CA SER A 204 9.68 -6.44 19.25
C SER A 204 9.08 -5.76 20.49
N GLU A 205 9.82 -4.86 21.15
CA GLU A 205 9.32 -4.10 22.29
C GLU A 205 8.16 -3.17 21.91
N GLY A 206 8.28 -2.46 20.79
CA GLY A 206 7.19 -1.61 20.27
C GLY A 206 5.96 -2.44 19.84
N GLN A 207 6.20 -3.59 19.20
CA GLN A 207 5.12 -4.52 18.83
C GLN A 207 4.37 -4.99 20.09
N SER A 208 5.08 -5.35 21.18
CA SER A 208 4.46 -5.81 22.43
C SER A 208 3.54 -4.75 23.03
N LYS A 209 3.83 -3.46 22.85
CA LYS A 209 2.98 -2.35 23.30
C LYS A 209 1.73 -2.17 22.46
N LEU A 210 1.84 -2.32 21.13
CA LEU A 210 0.69 -2.23 20.24
C LEU A 210 -0.23 -3.45 20.28
N THR A 211 0.26 -4.58 20.80
CA THR A 211 -0.49 -5.84 20.87
C THR A 211 -1.05 -6.16 22.25
N THR A 212 -1.00 -5.22 23.20
CA THR A 212 -1.76 -5.31 24.44
C THR A 212 -3.26 -5.33 24.14
N MET A 213 -4.07 -5.88 25.03
CA MET A 213 -5.51 -5.97 24.83
C MET A 213 -6.14 -4.57 24.65
N SER A 214 -5.72 -3.58 25.43
CA SER A 214 -6.18 -2.20 25.35
C SER A 214 -5.78 -1.54 24.00
N SER A 215 -4.53 -1.71 23.58
CA SER A 215 -4.04 -1.17 22.30
C SER A 215 -4.75 -1.79 21.11
N PHE A 216 -4.92 -3.11 21.08
CA PHE A 216 -5.67 -3.77 20.00
C PHE A 216 -7.13 -3.37 19.96
N ASN A 217 -7.82 -3.31 21.12
CA ASN A 217 -9.18 -2.82 21.18
C ASN A 217 -9.30 -1.43 20.55
N ARG A 218 -8.34 -0.56 20.86
CA ARG A 218 -8.33 0.80 20.31
C ARG A 218 -8.05 0.83 18.83
N LEU A 219 -7.12 0.02 18.33
CA LEU A 219 -6.87 -0.11 16.89
C LEU A 219 -8.10 -0.63 16.14
N VAL A 220 -8.81 -1.61 16.69
CA VAL A 220 -10.07 -2.12 16.11
C VAL A 220 -11.17 -1.06 16.13
N GLU A 221 -11.24 -0.23 17.16
CA GLU A 221 -12.17 0.90 17.20
C GLU A 221 -11.86 1.95 16.12
N LEU A 222 -10.60 2.31 15.96
CA LEU A 222 -10.15 3.19 14.88
C LEU A 222 -10.47 2.59 13.49
N LEU A 223 -10.24 1.30 13.30
CA LEU A 223 -10.63 0.57 12.09
C LEU A 223 -12.14 0.66 11.84
N ARG A 224 -12.97 0.44 12.87
CA ARG A 224 -14.44 0.54 12.81
C ARG A 224 -14.90 1.94 12.39
N ASN A 225 -14.16 2.97 12.78
CA ASN A 225 -14.39 4.36 12.39
C ASN A 225 -13.87 4.65 10.97
N GLY A 226 -13.09 3.76 10.38
CA GLY A 226 -12.60 3.83 9.01
C GLY A 226 -11.23 4.45 8.86
N ASP A 227 -10.42 4.44 9.91
CA ASP A 227 -9.02 4.87 9.82
C ASP A 227 -8.20 3.85 8.98
N GLN A 228 -7.70 4.32 7.84
CA GLN A 228 -6.88 3.50 6.94
C GLN A 228 -5.51 3.16 7.51
N ASN A 229 -4.97 4.02 8.37
CA ASN A 229 -3.68 3.78 9.01
C ASN A 229 -3.78 2.68 10.06
N ALA A 230 -4.90 2.61 10.79
CA ALA A 230 -5.19 1.52 11.71
C ALA A 230 -5.28 0.17 10.96
N ALA A 231 -6.00 0.13 9.82
CA ALA A 231 -6.06 -1.06 8.97
C ALA A 231 -4.66 -1.52 8.53
N PHE A 232 -3.80 -0.58 8.13
CA PHE A 232 -2.43 -0.87 7.71
C PHE A 232 -1.58 -1.38 8.89
N VAL A 233 -1.61 -0.70 10.05
CA VAL A 233 -0.83 -1.09 11.24
C VAL A 233 -1.25 -2.47 11.73
N ILE A 234 -2.56 -2.76 11.81
CA ILE A 234 -3.04 -4.09 12.20
C ILE A 234 -2.51 -5.15 11.24
N LYS A 235 -2.65 -4.94 9.92
CA LYS A 235 -2.16 -5.87 8.89
C LYS A 235 -0.67 -6.15 9.09
N GLU A 236 0.17 -5.13 9.24
CA GLU A 236 1.61 -5.30 9.46
C GLU A 236 1.92 -6.09 10.74
N LEU A 237 1.19 -5.84 11.84
CA LEU A 237 1.37 -6.59 13.08
C LEU A 237 1.01 -8.07 12.91
N LEU A 238 -0.04 -8.40 12.16
CA LEU A 238 -0.45 -9.78 11.92
C LEU A 238 0.53 -10.55 11.02
N GLU A 239 1.13 -9.87 10.04
CA GLU A 239 2.17 -10.47 9.17
C GLU A 239 3.45 -10.81 9.94
N LEU A 240 3.76 -10.06 11.00
CA LEU A 240 4.99 -10.25 11.78
C LEU A 240 4.96 -11.48 12.70
N ASN A 241 3.81 -11.80 13.30
CA ASN A 241 3.73 -12.87 14.29
C ASN A 241 2.31 -13.43 14.45
N VAL A 242 2.19 -14.75 14.36
CA VAL A 242 0.92 -15.49 14.57
C VAL A 242 0.33 -15.24 15.98
N ALA A 243 1.16 -15.00 17.00
CA ALA A 243 0.68 -14.67 18.34
C ALA A 243 -0.17 -13.39 18.37
N HIS A 244 0.13 -12.42 17.48
CA HIS A 244 -0.66 -11.21 17.34
C HIS A 244 -2.07 -11.52 16.78
N VAL A 245 -2.18 -12.48 15.86
CA VAL A 245 -3.47 -12.94 15.36
C VAL A 245 -4.31 -13.53 16.49
N HIS A 246 -3.73 -14.41 17.32
CA HIS A 246 -4.41 -14.97 18.48
C HIS A 246 -4.84 -13.93 19.51
N ALA A 247 -4.06 -12.86 19.68
CA ALA A 247 -4.43 -11.77 20.57
C ALA A 247 -5.60 -10.96 19.99
N LEU A 248 -5.57 -10.67 18.70
CA LEU A 248 -6.61 -9.91 18.01
C LEU A 248 -7.96 -10.65 17.99
N THR A 249 -7.96 -11.96 17.72
CA THR A 249 -9.21 -12.78 17.65
C THR A 249 -9.94 -12.94 18.99
N LYS A 250 -9.32 -12.53 20.11
CA LYS A 250 -9.98 -12.47 21.43
C LYS A 250 -10.82 -11.21 21.64
N ILE A 251 -10.72 -10.24 20.74
CA ILE A 251 -11.46 -8.98 20.85
C ILE A 251 -12.89 -9.19 20.35
N ASN A 252 -13.85 -8.86 21.18
CA ASN A 252 -15.26 -8.96 20.82
C ASN A 252 -15.62 -7.99 19.68
N GLY A 253 -16.28 -8.50 18.65
CA GLY A 253 -16.72 -7.69 17.53
C GLY A 253 -15.59 -7.28 16.56
N VAL A 254 -14.46 -7.99 16.58
CA VAL A 254 -13.36 -7.74 15.63
C VAL A 254 -13.76 -8.13 14.20
N GLU A 255 -14.48 -9.23 14.04
CA GLU A 255 -14.95 -9.71 12.74
C GLU A 255 -15.89 -8.70 12.09
N GLU A 256 -16.82 -8.14 12.84
CA GLU A 256 -17.76 -7.09 12.37
C GLU A 256 -17.01 -5.80 12.00
N ALA A 257 -15.97 -5.44 12.75
CA ALA A 257 -15.15 -4.27 12.44
C ALA A 257 -14.44 -4.44 11.09
N PHE A 258 -13.88 -5.62 10.84
CA PHE A 258 -13.23 -5.92 9.57
C PHE A 258 -14.24 -5.96 8.41
N LEU A 259 -15.39 -6.60 8.57
CA LEU A 259 -16.42 -6.60 7.53
C LEU A 259 -16.91 -5.19 7.18
N LYS A 260 -17.18 -4.36 8.20
CA LYS A 260 -17.53 -2.97 7.96
C LYS A 260 -16.44 -2.20 7.21
N SER A 261 -15.17 -2.52 7.44
CA SER A 261 -14.03 -1.87 6.79
C SER A 261 -13.86 -2.27 5.33
N LEU A 262 -14.39 -3.44 4.92
CA LEU A 262 -14.37 -3.89 3.52
C LEU A 262 -15.19 -2.99 2.60
N ASN A 263 -16.21 -2.32 3.11
CA ASN A 263 -17.07 -1.41 2.32
C ASN A 263 -16.41 -0.06 2.02
N ARG A 264 -15.13 0.11 2.33
CA ARG A 264 -14.39 1.35 2.10
C ARG A 264 -13.11 1.06 1.32
N ASP A 265 -12.94 1.70 0.18
CA ASP A 265 -11.79 1.48 -0.71
C ASP A 265 -10.44 1.64 0.00
N SER A 266 -10.33 2.63 0.88
CA SER A 266 -9.08 2.95 1.60
C SER A 266 -8.63 1.87 2.59
N THR A 267 -9.55 1.08 3.15
CA THR A 267 -9.26 0.05 4.17
C THR A 267 -9.36 -1.37 3.63
N CYS A 268 -10.10 -1.56 2.55
CA CYS A 268 -10.48 -2.85 1.99
C CYS A 268 -9.29 -3.81 1.78
N ALA A 269 -8.27 -3.37 1.07
CA ALA A 269 -7.13 -4.22 0.72
C ALA A 269 -6.34 -4.73 1.95
N ASN A 270 -6.13 -3.86 2.95
CA ASN A 270 -5.45 -4.22 4.19
C ASN A 270 -6.31 -5.13 5.07
N SER A 271 -7.61 -4.86 5.11
CA SER A 271 -8.58 -5.65 5.86
C SER A 271 -8.74 -7.07 5.30
N LEU A 272 -8.77 -7.26 3.97
CA LEU A 272 -8.77 -8.57 3.35
C LEU A 272 -7.52 -9.38 3.73
N THR A 273 -6.34 -8.75 3.73
CA THR A 273 -5.10 -9.42 4.15
C THR A 273 -5.18 -9.82 5.64
N SER A 274 -5.67 -8.95 6.50
CA SER A 274 -5.85 -9.24 7.93
C SER A 274 -6.86 -10.38 8.17
N ILE A 275 -8.00 -10.35 7.48
CA ILE A 275 -9.02 -11.43 7.52
C ILE A 275 -8.41 -12.77 7.10
N HIS A 276 -7.59 -12.78 6.03
CA HIS A 276 -6.90 -13.98 5.59
C HIS A 276 -6.01 -14.58 6.70
N HIS A 277 -5.19 -13.76 7.38
CA HIS A 277 -4.38 -14.22 8.51
C HIS A 277 -5.22 -14.77 9.66
N MET A 278 -6.36 -14.12 9.97
CA MET A 278 -7.27 -14.58 11.01
C MET A 278 -7.90 -15.93 10.68
N ILE A 279 -8.34 -16.14 9.43
CA ILE A 279 -8.93 -17.39 8.94
C ILE A 279 -7.93 -18.53 9.00
N LEU A 280 -6.69 -18.31 8.59
CA LEU A 280 -5.65 -19.36 8.60
C LEU A 280 -5.27 -19.82 10.00
N THR A 281 -5.46 -18.97 11.01
CA THR A 281 -4.97 -19.22 12.37
C THR A 281 -5.99 -19.94 13.24
N ASN A 282 -7.29 -19.71 13.06
CA ASN A 282 -8.33 -20.24 13.94
C ASN A 282 -9.61 -20.59 13.18
N GLN A 283 -10.01 -21.87 13.26
CA GLN A 283 -11.22 -22.35 12.60
C GLN A 283 -12.52 -21.75 13.18
N GLU A 284 -12.54 -21.42 14.45
CA GLU A 284 -13.68 -20.72 15.07
C GLU A 284 -13.91 -19.34 14.45
N THR A 285 -12.83 -18.64 14.13
CA THR A 285 -12.89 -17.36 13.42
C THR A 285 -13.50 -17.52 12.01
N VAL A 286 -13.21 -18.62 11.33
CA VAL A 286 -13.84 -18.92 10.02
C VAL A 286 -15.37 -19.00 10.19
N THR A 287 -15.84 -19.76 11.16
CA THR A 287 -17.30 -19.90 11.41
C THR A 287 -17.95 -18.55 11.68
N ARG A 288 -17.35 -17.70 12.55
CA ARG A 288 -17.86 -16.35 12.83
C ARG A 288 -17.94 -15.48 11.57
N PHE A 289 -16.90 -15.48 10.74
CA PHE A 289 -16.93 -14.75 9.46
C PHE A 289 -17.96 -15.31 8.48
N LEU A 290 -18.17 -16.63 8.48
CA LEU A 290 -19.20 -17.24 7.67
C LEU A 290 -20.62 -16.82 8.13
N ASP A 291 -20.86 -16.70 9.42
CA ASP A 291 -22.14 -16.24 9.98
C ASP A 291 -22.41 -14.77 9.70
N LEU A 292 -21.36 -13.98 9.56
CA LEU A 292 -21.41 -12.56 9.22
C LEU A 292 -21.42 -12.28 7.70
N ASP A 293 -21.63 -13.30 6.88
CA ASP A 293 -21.80 -13.18 5.42
C ASP A 293 -20.57 -12.68 4.65
N LEU A 294 -19.35 -13.00 5.14
CA LEU A 294 -18.11 -12.66 4.45
C LEU A 294 -18.05 -13.20 3.02
N VAL A 295 -18.68 -14.35 2.77
CA VAL A 295 -18.65 -15.01 1.44
C VAL A 295 -19.32 -14.13 0.38
N ASN A 296 -20.54 -13.64 0.64
CA ASN A 296 -21.23 -12.75 -0.29
C ASN A 296 -20.44 -11.46 -0.50
N THR A 297 -19.97 -10.83 0.58
CA THR A 297 -19.15 -9.61 0.49
C THR A 297 -17.91 -9.80 -0.38
N THR A 298 -17.17 -10.91 -0.21
CA THR A 298 -15.98 -11.18 -1.02
C THR A 298 -16.32 -11.50 -2.48
N VAL A 299 -17.44 -12.16 -2.76
CA VAL A 299 -17.89 -12.44 -4.13
C VAL A 299 -18.33 -11.16 -4.83
N GLU A 300 -19.06 -10.27 -4.17
CA GLU A 300 -19.43 -8.95 -4.70
C GLU A 300 -18.19 -8.13 -5.09
N MET A 301 -17.15 -8.13 -4.25
CA MET A 301 -15.89 -7.48 -4.58
C MET A 301 -15.22 -8.02 -5.84
N LEU A 302 -15.41 -9.29 -6.17
CA LEU A 302 -14.88 -9.84 -7.42
C LEU A 302 -15.56 -9.25 -8.66
N VAL A 303 -16.74 -8.66 -8.56
CA VAL A 303 -17.45 -8.08 -9.70
C VAL A 303 -16.86 -6.72 -10.08
N ASP A 304 -16.77 -5.81 -9.12
CA ASP A 304 -16.61 -4.37 -9.38
C ASP A 304 -15.24 -3.80 -8.96
N SER A 305 -14.42 -4.54 -8.16
CA SER A 305 -13.16 -4.02 -7.66
C SER A 305 -12.01 -4.12 -8.65
N GLU A 306 -10.96 -3.36 -8.38
CA GLU A 306 -9.68 -3.44 -9.09
C GLU A 306 -9.02 -4.83 -8.93
N ASN A 307 -8.14 -5.20 -9.86
CA ASN A 307 -7.50 -6.53 -9.86
C ASN A 307 -6.76 -6.84 -8.56
N SER A 308 -6.08 -5.85 -7.96
CA SER A 308 -5.35 -6.03 -6.70
C SER A 308 -6.25 -6.40 -5.52
N VAL A 309 -7.45 -5.82 -5.45
CA VAL A 309 -8.46 -6.15 -4.43
C VAL A 309 -9.10 -7.52 -4.73
N CYS A 310 -9.39 -7.79 -6.02
CA CYS A 310 -9.90 -9.09 -6.45
C CYS A 310 -8.96 -10.24 -6.08
N GLU A 311 -7.65 -10.06 -6.25
CA GLU A 311 -6.65 -11.07 -5.89
C GLU A 311 -6.69 -11.38 -4.38
N LYS A 312 -6.75 -10.36 -3.53
CA LYS A 312 -6.87 -10.52 -2.07
C LYS A 312 -8.22 -11.16 -1.66
N ALA A 313 -9.31 -10.77 -2.31
CA ALA A 313 -10.61 -11.39 -2.08
C ALA A 313 -10.59 -12.89 -2.45
N LEU A 314 -9.94 -13.25 -3.55
CA LEU A 314 -9.73 -14.67 -3.94
C LEU A 314 -8.86 -15.42 -2.94
N THR A 315 -7.86 -14.79 -2.36
CA THR A 315 -7.03 -15.41 -1.30
C THR A 315 -7.88 -15.71 -0.07
N VAL A 316 -8.77 -14.80 0.33
CA VAL A 316 -9.73 -15.03 1.43
C VAL A 316 -10.71 -16.15 1.07
N LEU A 317 -11.32 -16.13 -0.11
CA LEU A 317 -12.23 -17.17 -0.57
C LEU A 317 -11.55 -18.54 -0.66
N ASN A 318 -10.28 -18.57 -1.09
CA ASN A 318 -9.51 -19.82 -1.14
C ASN A 318 -9.32 -20.42 0.26
N ALA A 319 -8.98 -19.59 1.25
CA ALA A 319 -8.86 -20.02 2.65
C ALA A 319 -10.22 -20.50 3.24
N ILE A 320 -11.30 -19.79 2.96
CA ILE A 320 -12.66 -20.20 3.33
C ILE A 320 -13.01 -21.58 2.75
N CYS A 321 -12.67 -21.81 1.48
CA CYS A 321 -12.92 -23.08 0.78
C CYS A 321 -12.08 -24.26 1.32
N ASP A 322 -11.15 -24.07 2.24
CA ASP A 322 -10.48 -25.17 2.93
C ASP A 322 -11.42 -25.89 3.92
N THR A 323 -12.42 -25.20 4.44
CA THR A 323 -13.47 -25.79 5.29
C THR A 323 -14.62 -26.35 4.44
N LYS A 324 -15.27 -27.41 4.93
CA LYS A 324 -16.45 -27.99 4.27
C LYS A 324 -17.60 -26.98 4.22
N GLU A 325 -17.86 -26.34 5.35
CA GLU A 325 -18.93 -25.34 5.50
C GLU A 325 -18.74 -24.13 4.56
N GLY A 326 -17.49 -23.63 4.47
CA GLY A 326 -17.15 -22.55 3.55
C GLY A 326 -17.41 -22.94 2.10
N ARG A 327 -16.99 -24.13 1.64
CA ARG A 327 -17.28 -24.61 0.29
C ARG A 327 -18.78 -24.68 0.01
N GLU A 328 -19.57 -25.18 0.96
CA GLU A 328 -21.02 -25.26 0.81
C GLU A 328 -21.67 -23.87 0.70
N LYS A 329 -21.23 -22.89 1.52
CA LYS A 329 -21.72 -21.51 1.43
C LYS A 329 -21.34 -20.86 0.11
N VAL A 330 -20.10 -21.03 -0.36
CA VAL A 330 -19.62 -20.48 -1.65
C VAL A 330 -20.40 -21.10 -2.83
N ARG A 331 -20.67 -22.40 -2.82
CA ARG A 331 -21.45 -23.08 -3.87
C ARG A 331 -22.90 -22.63 -3.97
N ARG A 332 -23.50 -22.17 -2.87
CA ARG A 332 -24.88 -21.65 -2.89
C ARG A 332 -25.03 -20.32 -3.65
N ILE A 333 -23.93 -19.63 -3.94
CA ILE A 333 -23.95 -18.35 -4.67
C ILE A 333 -23.86 -18.66 -6.17
N GLU A 334 -24.97 -18.56 -6.88
CA GLU A 334 -25.07 -18.86 -8.31
C GLU A 334 -24.05 -18.11 -9.18
N LEU A 335 -23.68 -16.87 -8.77
CA LEU A 335 -22.78 -16.02 -9.53
C LEU A 335 -21.29 -16.38 -9.40
N VAL A 336 -20.90 -17.28 -8.49
CA VAL A 336 -19.47 -17.60 -8.23
C VAL A 336 -18.80 -18.17 -9.47
N ILE A 337 -19.38 -19.21 -10.09
CA ILE A 337 -18.79 -19.84 -11.28
C ILE A 337 -18.70 -18.87 -12.46
N PRO A 338 -19.75 -18.12 -12.83
CA PRO A 338 -19.67 -17.07 -13.85
C PRO A 338 -18.56 -16.05 -13.62
N ILE A 339 -18.42 -15.57 -12.38
CA ILE A 339 -17.39 -14.57 -12.03
C ILE A 339 -15.99 -15.16 -12.16
N LEU A 340 -15.74 -16.36 -11.59
CA LEU A 340 -14.46 -17.03 -11.68
C LEU A 340 -14.05 -17.27 -13.13
N VAL A 341 -14.96 -17.80 -13.96
CA VAL A 341 -14.70 -18.05 -15.39
C VAL A 341 -14.42 -16.75 -16.16
N LYS A 342 -15.14 -15.66 -15.84
CA LYS A 342 -14.89 -14.33 -16.44
C LYS A 342 -13.50 -13.79 -16.11
N LYS A 343 -12.99 -14.07 -14.91
CA LYS A 343 -11.73 -13.55 -14.36
C LYS A 343 -10.48 -14.39 -14.71
N ILE A 344 -10.59 -15.65 -15.20
CA ILE A 344 -9.44 -16.56 -15.45
C ILE A 344 -8.31 -15.90 -16.26
N LEU A 345 -8.62 -15.11 -17.27
CA LEU A 345 -7.62 -14.46 -18.13
C LEU A 345 -7.36 -12.99 -17.76
N LYS A 346 -8.08 -12.44 -16.78
CA LYS A 346 -8.01 -11.02 -16.42
C LYS A 346 -7.10 -10.76 -15.22
N ILE A 347 -7.01 -11.71 -14.30
CA ILE A 347 -6.23 -11.60 -13.05
C ILE A 347 -4.78 -12.01 -13.31
N THR A 348 -3.85 -11.31 -12.69
CA THR A 348 -2.41 -11.58 -12.81
C THR A 348 -2.05 -12.82 -12.00
N GLU A 349 -2.40 -12.87 -10.70
CA GLU A 349 -2.16 -14.00 -9.81
C GLU A 349 -3.33 -15.00 -9.86
N LYS A 350 -3.17 -16.04 -10.67
CA LYS A 350 -4.24 -17.02 -10.97
C LYS A 350 -4.34 -18.16 -9.97
N LYS A 351 -3.39 -18.31 -9.05
CA LYS A 351 -3.27 -19.44 -8.12
C LYS A 351 -4.54 -19.63 -7.29
N ASP A 352 -5.00 -18.59 -6.62
CA ASP A 352 -6.15 -18.64 -5.72
C ASP A 352 -7.46 -18.82 -6.49
N LEU A 353 -7.62 -18.15 -7.62
CA LEU A 353 -8.79 -18.33 -8.49
C LEU A 353 -8.97 -19.80 -8.93
N VAL A 354 -7.90 -20.40 -9.43
CA VAL A 354 -7.92 -21.81 -9.85
C VAL A 354 -8.16 -22.72 -8.67
N SER A 355 -7.56 -22.44 -7.53
CA SER A 355 -7.72 -23.22 -6.30
C SER A 355 -9.18 -23.20 -5.80
N VAL A 356 -9.82 -22.02 -5.76
CA VAL A 356 -11.25 -21.88 -5.42
C VAL A 356 -12.10 -22.71 -6.39
N MET A 357 -11.91 -22.50 -7.69
CA MET A 357 -12.67 -23.21 -8.71
C MET A 357 -12.50 -24.74 -8.60
N TRP A 358 -11.28 -25.21 -8.39
CA TRP A 358 -10.97 -26.63 -8.20
C TRP A 358 -11.65 -27.21 -6.94
N LYS A 359 -11.57 -26.51 -5.77
CA LYS A 359 -12.18 -26.94 -4.52
C LYS A 359 -13.70 -27.07 -4.65
N ILE A 360 -14.34 -26.10 -5.31
CA ILE A 360 -15.80 -26.09 -5.53
C ILE A 360 -16.20 -27.21 -6.48
N CYS A 361 -15.56 -27.34 -7.63
CA CYS A 361 -15.87 -28.38 -8.62
C CYS A 361 -15.61 -29.80 -8.10
N LYS A 362 -14.58 -29.99 -7.28
CA LYS A 362 -14.23 -31.32 -6.69
C LYS A 362 -15.21 -31.77 -5.62
N SER A 363 -15.77 -30.80 -4.86
CA SER A 363 -16.69 -31.11 -3.74
C SER A 363 -18.15 -31.14 -4.15
N GLY A 364 -18.47 -30.73 -5.38
CA GLY A 364 -19.84 -30.61 -5.90
C GLY A 364 -20.35 -31.87 -6.56
N ASP A 365 -21.62 -31.82 -6.96
CA ASP A 365 -22.37 -32.90 -7.60
C ASP A 365 -22.16 -32.94 -9.12
N GLY A 366 -21.29 -32.05 -9.64
CA GLY A 366 -21.01 -31.94 -11.08
C GLY A 366 -21.70 -30.73 -11.74
N TYR A 367 -22.67 -30.09 -11.10
CA TYR A 367 -23.36 -28.91 -11.60
C TYR A 367 -22.38 -27.75 -11.88
N GLU A 368 -21.45 -27.49 -10.96
CA GLU A 368 -20.45 -26.43 -11.10
C GLU A 368 -19.50 -26.67 -12.27
N VAL A 369 -19.17 -27.94 -12.54
CA VAL A 369 -18.35 -28.32 -13.69
C VAL A 369 -19.08 -28.11 -14.98
N GLU A 370 -20.37 -28.49 -15.05
CA GLU A 370 -21.22 -28.31 -16.23
C GLU A 370 -21.44 -26.82 -16.53
N GLU A 371 -21.71 -26.02 -15.52
CA GLU A 371 -21.86 -24.57 -15.67
C GLU A 371 -20.56 -23.91 -16.13
N ALA A 372 -19.43 -24.26 -15.54
CA ALA A 372 -18.11 -23.77 -15.96
C ALA A 372 -17.83 -24.11 -17.43
N LEU A 373 -18.21 -25.30 -17.88
CA LEU A 373 -18.11 -25.73 -19.27
C LEU A 373 -18.96 -24.84 -20.20
N ARG A 374 -20.23 -24.63 -19.85
CA ARG A 374 -21.13 -23.76 -20.63
C ARG A 374 -20.59 -22.36 -20.80
N LEU A 375 -19.93 -21.84 -19.78
CA LEU A 375 -19.31 -20.51 -19.77
C LEU A 375 -17.94 -20.46 -20.45
N GLY A 376 -17.48 -21.57 -21.02
CA GLY A 376 -16.25 -21.64 -21.80
C GLY A 376 -14.97 -21.71 -20.96
N ALA A 377 -15.04 -22.15 -19.72
CA ALA A 377 -13.88 -22.30 -18.83
C ALA A 377 -12.81 -23.23 -19.43
N PHE A 378 -13.23 -24.30 -20.12
CA PHE A 378 -12.31 -25.27 -20.73
C PHE A 378 -11.26 -24.60 -21.63
N LYS A 379 -11.72 -23.78 -22.60
CA LYS A 379 -10.84 -23.07 -23.53
C LYS A 379 -9.88 -22.11 -22.79
N LYS A 380 -10.39 -21.39 -21.79
CA LYS A 380 -9.58 -20.44 -21.00
C LYS A 380 -8.51 -21.14 -20.15
N LEU A 381 -8.83 -22.29 -19.56
CA LEU A 381 -7.88 -23.09 -18.78
C LEU A 381 -6.78 -23.69 -19.69
N VAL A 382 -7.11 -24.14 -20.90
CA VAL A 382 -6.13 -24.60 -21.90
C VAL A 382 -5.20 -23.46 -22.29
N VAL A 383 -5.72 -22.27 -22.59
CA VAL A 383 -4.90 -21.07 -22.89
C VAL A 383 -3.97 -20.75 -21.71
N MET A 384 -4.46 -20.85 -20.48
CA MET A 384 -3.67 -20.60 -19.28
C MET A 384 -2.49 -21.59 -19.15
N LEU A 385 -2.66 -22.86 -19.49
CA LEU A 385 -1.58 -23.85 -19.53
C LEU A 385 -0.54 -23.55 -20.62
N GLN A 386 -0.99 -23.00 -21.76
CA GLN A 386 -0.09 -22.62 -22.87
C GLN A 386 0.74 -21.40 -22.53
N VAL A 387 0.17 -20.40 -21.86
CA VAL A 387 0.87 -19.20 -21.42
C VAL A 387 1.86 -19.50 -20.28
N GLY A 388 1.60 -20.56 -19.53
CA GLY A 388 2.38 -20.98 -18.36
C GLY A 388 1.80 -20.53 -17.04
N CYS A 389 1.89 -21.39 -16.05
CA CYS A 389 1.49 -21.16 -14.66
C CYS A 389 2.36 -22.04 -13.74
N GLY A 390 2.43 -21.69 -12.45
CA GLY A 390 3.19 -22.47 -11.46
C GLY A 390 2.74 -23.93 -11.38
N GLU A 391 3.63 -24.84 -11.01
CA GLU A 391 3.36 -26.30 -11.02
C GLU A 391 2.10 -26.69 -10.23
N GLU A 392 1.91 -26.16 -9.02
CA GLU A 392 0.71 -26.42 -8.21
C GLU A 392 -0.58 -26.01 -8.93
N THR A 393 -0.55 -24.85 -9.59
CA THR A 393 -1.69 -24.33 -10.38
C THR A 393 -1.94 -25.22 -11.59
N LYS A 394 -0.89 -25.67 -12.26
CA LYS A 394 -0.95 -26.57 -13.42
C LYS A 394 -1.58 -27.92 -13.08
N GLU A 395 -1.27 -28.49 -11.91
CA GLU A 395 -1.89 -29.72 -11.42
C GLU A 395 -3.40 -29.53 -11.24
N LYS A 396 -3.83 -28.47 -10.55
CA LYS A 396 -5.24 -28.15 -10.33
C LYS A 396 -6.00 -27.90 -11.63
N VAL A 397 -5.40 -27.18 -12.57
CA VAL A 397 -5.98 -26.95 -13.91
C VAL A 397 -6.13 -28.28 -14.66
N THR A 398 -5.13 -29.16 -14.59
CA THR A 398 -5.18 -30.47 -15.24
C THR A 398 -6.31 -31.33 -14.66
N GLU A 399 -6.49 -31.30 -13.33
CA GLU A 399 -7.62 -32.00 -12.69
C GLU A 399 -8.97 -31.40 -13.10
N LEU A 400 -9.11 -30.09 -13.14
CA LEU A 400 -10.31 -29.40 -13.63
C LEU A 400 -10.65 -29.82 -15.08
N LEU A 401 -9.66 -29.82 -15.96
CA LEU A 401 -9.86 -30.25 -17.36
C LEU A 401 -10.27 -31.71 -17.47
N LYS A 402 -9.72 -32.63 -16.60
CA LYS A 402 -10.16 -34.03 -16.53
C LYS A 402 -11.62 -34.14 -16.10
N MET A 403 -12.04 -33.37 -15.08
CA MET A 403 -13.44 -33.34 -14.62
C MET A 403 -14.36 -32.83 -15.75
N MET A 404 -13.99 -31.78 -16.42
CA MET A 404 -14.74 -31.20 -17.54
C MET A 404 -14.85 -32.19 -18.73
N ASN A 405 -13.76 -32.88 -19.07
CA ASN A 405 -13.78 -33.95 -20.12
C ASN A 405 -14.69 -35.10 -19.77
N LYS A 406 -14.75 -35.49 -18.48
CA LYS A 406 -15.68 -36.56 -18.02
C LYS A 406 -17.13 -36.14 -18.24
N VAL A 407 -17.48 -34.91 -17.87
CA VAL A 407 -18.85 -34.39 -18.05
C VAL A 407 -19.21 -34.23 -19.54
N MET A 408 -18.28 -33.74 -20.40
CA MET A 408 -18.49 -33.69 -21.84
C MET A 408 -18.80 -35.09 -22.46
N LYS A 409 -18.09 -36.11 -22.03
CA LYS A 409 -18.34 -37.48 -22.48
C LYS A 409 -19.69 -38.04 -22.00
N MET A 410 -20.11 -37.72 -20.78
CA MET A 410 -21.39 -38.19 -20.23
C MET A 410 -22.60 -37.51 -20.88
N ASN A 411 -22.49 -36.21 -21.20
CA ASN A 411 -23.59 -35.42 -21.76
C ASN A 411 -23.68 -35.45 -23.30
N GLY A 412 -22.85 -36.28 -23.98
CA GLY A 412 -22.88 -36.42 -25.43
C GLY A 412 -22.45 -35.16 -26.20
N PHE A 413 -21.82 -34.19 -25.56
CA PHE A 413 -21.24 -32.98 -26.18
C PHE A 413 -19.95 -33.29 -26.97
N VAL A 414 -19.89 -34.42 -27.64
CA VAL A 414 -18.86 -34.70 -28.64
C VAL A 414 -19.37 -34.12 -29.95
N ASP A 415 -18.95 -32.90 -30.28
CA ASP A 415 -19.04 -32.40 -31.61
C ASP A 415 -18.39 -33.39 -32.58
N ARG A 416 -19.17 -33.91 -33.51
CA ARG A 416 -18.73 -34.88 -34.55
C ARG A 416 -17.75 -34.27 -35.56
N SER A 417 -17.15 -33.10 -35.29
CA SER A 417 -16.32 -32.38 -36.25
C SER A 417 -14.82 -32.33 -35.95
N ASP A 418 -14.33 -32.84 -34.81
CA ASP A 418 -12.88 -32.90 -34.59
C ASP A 418 -12.48 -34.21 -33.87
N SER A 419 -12.34 -35.28 -34.65
CA SER A 419 -11.65 -36.51 -34.25
C SER A 419 -10.12 -36.32 -34.35
N SER A 420 -9.56 -35.37 -33.64
CA SER A 420 -8.15 -35.35 -33.26
C SER A 420 -8.05 -35.57 -31.76
N SER A 421 -7.95 -36.83 -31.39
CA SER A 421 -7.55 -37.24 -30.04
C SER A 421 -6.24 -36.57 -29.69
N ILE A 422 -6.31 -35.52 -28.83
CA ILE A 422 -5.11 -35.00 -28.18
C ILE A 422 -4.74 -36.04 -27.10
N GLU A 423 -3.99 -37.05 -27.51
CA GLU A 423 -3.23 -37.88 -26.60
C GLU A 423 -2.14 -37.03 -25.99
N PHE A 424 -2.25 -36.75 -24.70
CA PHE A 424 -1.17 -36.16 -23.92
C PHE A 424 0.00 -37.15 -23.83
N LYS A 425 0.86 -37.20 -24.86
CA LYS A 425 2.15 -37.87 -24.78
C LYS A 425 3.03 -37.10 -23.83
N HIS A 426 3.57 -37.77 -22.84
CA HIS A 426 4.55 -37.29 -21.89
C HIS A 426 5.57 -36.36 -22.55
N VAL A 427 5.59 -35.09 -22.14
CA VAL A 427 6.67 -34.17 -22.45
C VAL A 427 7.89 -34.67 -21.67
N LYS A 428 8.84 -35.24 -22.39
CA LYS A 428 10.15 -35.61 -21.85
C LYS A 428 10.84 -34.36 -21.33
N LYS A 429 11.41 -34.44 -20.12
CA LYS A 429 12.29 -33.41 -19.56
C LYS A 429 13.42 -33.14 -20.53
N PRO A 430 13.75 -31.86 -20.82
CA PRO A 430 15.05 -31.54 -21.35
C PRO A 430 16.10 -31.61 -20.24
N PHE A 431 17.28 -32.05 -20.61
CA PHE A 431 18.47 -32.23 -19.78
C PHE A 431 18.92 -30.95 -19.08
#